data_5ecc060bfd6c9a880391cbe9282c83ce
#
_entry.id   5ecc060bfd6c9a880391cbe9282c83ce
#
_cell.length_a   1.000
_cell.length_b   1.000
_cell.length_c   1.000
_cell.angle_alpha   90.00
_cell.angle_beta   90.00
_cell.angle_gamma   90.00
#
_symmetry.space_group_name_H-M   'P 1'
#
loop_
_entity.id
_entity.type
_entity.pdbx_description
1 polymer ?
#
loop_
_entity_poly.entity_id
_entity_poly.type
_entity_poly.pdbx_seq_one_letter_code
_entity_poly.pdbx_strand_id
1 'polypeptide(L)'
;MSADTAQRPVLVVDFGAQYAQLIARRVREAGVYSEIVPHTISAAEVSAKNPVALVLSGGPSSVYEEGAPSLDGGIFDLGIPTLGICYGFQVMARALGGEVANTGLREYGATDASLTGDGGVLLGGQPHTQNVWMSHGDQVATAPAGFEVLASTADTPVAAFGSDEKCFYGVQWHPEVKHSDHGQEVLENFLHKAVGLAADWNSGNVIEEQVARIREQVGSARVISALSGGVDSAVSTALVHKAIGDQLTAVFVDHGLLRKGEREQVEQDYVASTGVRLITVDAADTFLGHLEGVTDPEQKRKIIGREFIRAFEKVQLDLVAEAKAEGEPIKFLVQGTLYPDVVESGGGAGTANIKSHHNVGGLPEDLDFELIEPLRTLFKDEVRQIGRDLGLPEAIVGRQPFPGPGLGIRIVGEVTADRLEILREADAIAREELTKAGLDNEIWQCPVVLLADVRSVGVQGDGRTYGHPIVLRPVSSEDAMTADWTRLPYDVLSKISNRITNGVRDVNRVVLDVTSKPPGTIEWE
;
A
#
# COMPACT_ATOMS: atom_id res chain seq x y z
N MET A 1 -9.19 33.04 -14.45
CA MET A 1 -10.10 32.36 -13.51
C MET A 1 -9.59 30.94 -13.43
N SER A 2 -8.66 30.65 -12.54
CA SER A 2 -8.26 29.28 -12.21
C SER A 2 -9.39 28.71 -11.38
N ALA A 3 -10.22 27.87 -11.99
CA ALA A 3 -11.13 27.02 -11.25
C ALA A 3 -10.25 26.07 -10.45
N ASP A 4 -10.37 26.17 -9.14
CA ASP A 4 -9.88 25.19 -8.18
C ASP A 4 -10.65 23.89 -8.49
N THR A 5 -10.08 23.05 -9.37
CA THR A 5 -10.60 21.73 -9.73
C THR A 5 -10.12 20.67 -8.75
N ALA A 6 -9.89 21.04 -7.49
CA ALA A 6 -9.66 20.08 -6.45
C ALA A 6 -10.87 19.15 -6.38
N GLN A 7 -10.67 17.88 -6.70
CA GLN A 7 -11.70 16.86 -6.71
C GLN A 7 -12.28 16.74 -5.30
N ARG A 8 -13.59 17.00 -5.14
CA ARG A 8 -14.27 16.97 -3.85
C ARG A 8 -14.29 15.52 -3.31
N PRO A 9 -13.71 15.25 -2.12
CA PRO A 9 -13.57 13.88 -1.64
C PRO A 9 -14.87 13.30 -1.07
N VAL A 10 -14.97 11.98 -1.05
CA VAL A 10 -15.73 11.25 -0.04
C VAL A 10 -14.83 11.16 1.19
N LEU A 11 -15.25 11.68 2.34
CA LEU A 11 -14.49 11.54 3.58
C LEU A 11 -14.86 10.24 4.28
N VAL A 12 -13.86 9.41 4.52
CA VAL A 12 -13.99 8.20 5.35
C VAL A 12 -13.54 8.56 6.76
N VAL A 13 -14.48 8.59 7.70
CA VAL A 13 -14.20 8.90 9.10
C VAL A 13 -13.73 7.63 9.80
N ASP A 14 -12.50 7.67 10.32
CA ASP A 14 -11.85 6.53 10.98
C ASP A 14 -12.11 6.55 12.48
N PHE A 15 -12.85 5.53 12.98
CA PHE A 15 -13.10 5.30 14.40
C PHE A 15 -12.07 4.38 15.07
N GLY A 16 -10.93 4.10 14.40
CA GLY A 16 -9.83 3.32 14.95
C GLY A 16 -9.92 1.81 14.68
N ALA A 17 -10.75 1.37 13.73
CA ALA A 17 -10.75 0.01 13.23
C ALA A 17 -9.82 -0.16 12.03
N GLN A 18 -9.36 -1.38 11.79
CA GLN A 18 -8.41 -1.71 10.71
C GLN A 18 -8.95 -1.44 9.29
N TYR A 19 -10.25 -1.16 9.12
CA TYR A 19 -10.91 -1.19 7.82
C TYR A 19 -11.14 0.19 7.17
N ALA A 20 -10.78 1.31 7.81
CA ALA A 20 -10.96 2.64 7.22
C ALA A 20 -10.19 2.79 5.88
N GLN A 21 -8.97 2.27 5.80
CA GLN A 21 -8.20 2.24 4.56
C GLN A 21 -8.86 1.37 3.49
N LEU A 22 -9.42 0.22 3.89
CA LEU A 22 -10.13 -0.67 2.96
C LEU A 22 -11.40 -0.01 2.43
N ILE A 23 -12.19 0.66 3.29
CA ILE A 23 -13.36 1.44 2.86
C ILE A 23 -12.97 2.51 1.85
N ALA A 24 -11.94 3.31 2.15
CA ALA A 24 -11.45 4.36 1.25
C ALA A 24 -11.04 3.79 -0.11
N ARG A 25 -10.37 2.64 -0.11
CA ARG A 25 -9.98 1.92 -1.33
C ARG A 25 -11.20 1.42 -2.12
N ARG A 26 -12.23 0.85 -1.44
CA ARG A 26 -13.47 0.41 -2.09
C ARG A 26 -14.26 1.55 -2.73
N VAL A 27 -14.26 2.73 -2.10
CA VAL A 27 -14.84 3.95 -2.70
C VAL A 27 -14.10 4.32 -3.98
N ARG A 28 -12.76 4.20 -4.01
CA ARG A 28 -11.95 4.46 -5.22
C ARG A 28 -12.11 3.39 -6.29
N GLU A 29 -12.29 2.14 -5.92
CA GLU A 29 -12.66 1.06 -6.85
C GLU A 29 -14.02 1.32 -7.53
N ALA A 30 -14.93 2.04 -6.85
CA ALA A 30 -16.15 2.57 -7.45
C ALA A 30 -15.94 3.82 -8.32
N GLY A 31 -14.70 4.24 -8.55
CA GLY A 31 -14.37 5.40 -9.38
C GLY A 31 -14.61 6.75 -8.73
N VAL A 32 -14.62 6.84 -7.39
CA VAL A 32 -14.83 8.09 -6.65
C VAL A 32 -13.63 8.38 -5.73
N TYR A 33 -13.15 9.62 -5.72
CA TYR A 33 -12.02 10.02 -4.87
C TYR A 33 -12.41 10.00 -3.38
N SER A 34 -11.54 9.50 -2.53
CA SER A 34 -11.74 9.40 -1.08
C SER A 34 -10.54 9.86 -0.27
N GLU A 35 -10.80 10.41 0.92
CA GLU A 35 -9.80 10.75 1.93
C GLU A 35 -10.21 10.18 3.29
N ILE A 36 -9.22 9.75 4.09
CA ILE A 36 -9.44 9.30 5.46
C ILE A 36 -9.21 10.48 6.41
N VAL A 37 -10.12 10.63 7.37
CA VAL A 37 -10.04 11.65 8.43
C VAL A 37 -10.30 11.01 9.80
N PRO A 38 -9.68 11.50 10.88
CA PRO A 38 -9.92 10.96 12.21
C PRO A 38 -11.34 11.28 12.70
N HIS A 39 -11.89 10.46 13.59
CA HIS A 39 -13.21 10.69 14.19
C HIS A 39 -13.28 11.99 15.02
N THR A 40 -12.14 12.58 15.37
CA THR A 40 -12.04 13.85 16.10
C THR A 40 -12.23 15.08 15.22
N ILE A 41 -12.41 14.89 13.90
CA ILE A 41 -12.66 16.00 12.95
C ILE A 41 -13.92 16.78 13.37
N SER A 42 -13.83 18.10 13.37
CA SER A 42 -14.97 18.98 13.67
C SER A 42 -15.86 19.21 12.45
N ALA A 43 -17.11 19.61 12.69
CA ALA A 43 -18.02 20.02 11.62
C ALA A 43 -17.48 21.16 10.75
N ALA A 44 -16.72 22.09 11.35
CA ALA A 44 -16.08 23.18 10.62
C ALA A 44 -14.98 22.68 9.67
N GLU A 45 -14.15 21.73 10.11
CA GLU A 45 -13.11 21.12 9.27
C GLU A 45 -13.70 20.28 8.16
N VAL A 46 -14.78 19.52 8.43
CA VAL A 46 -15.53 18.78 7.40
C VAL A 46 -16.07 19.76 6.35
N SER A 47 -16.70 20.85 6.80
CA SER A 47 -17.22 21.88 5.90
C SER A 47 -16.13 22.54 5.05
N ALA A 48 -14.96 22.79 5.65
CA ALA A 48 -13.80 23.37 4.93
C ALA A 48 -13.26 22.43 3.83
N LYS A 49 -13.33 21.11 4.04
CA LYS A 49 -12.96 20.10 3.02
C LYS A 49 -13.99 19.95 1.91
N ASN A 50 -15.18 20.50 2.09
CA ASN A 50 -16.27 20.50 1.11
C ASN A 50 -16.53 19.11 0.48
N PRO A 51 -16.73 18.04 1.26
CA PRO A 51 -16.88 16.70 0.72
C PRO A 51 -18.18 16.51 -0.05
N VAL A 52 -18.23 15.49 -0.90
CA VAL A 52 -19.44 15.09 -1.63
C VAL A 52 -20.30 14.12 -0.82
N ALA A 53 -19.67 13.32 0.05
CA ALA A 53 -20.31 12.38 0.97
C ALA A 53 -19.41 12.03 2.14
N LEU A 54 -19.96 11.41 3.18
CA LEU A 54 -19.25 10.84 4.30
C LEU A 54 -19.49 9.33 4.35
N VAL A 55 -18.43 8.57 4.73
CA VAL A 55 -18.56 7.16 5.12
C VAL A 55 -17.99 7.02 6.53
N LEU A 56 -18.80 6.58 7.48
CA LEU A 56 -18.43 6.36 8.87
C LEU A 56 -17.98 4.91 9.02
N SER A 57 -16.71 4.68 9.37
CA SER A 57 -16.11 3.34 9.44
C SER A 57 -16.62 2.52 10.63
N GLY A 58 -16.23 1.23 10.68
CA GLY A 58 -16.31 0.42 11.88
C GLY A 58 -15.41 0.97 13.01
N GLY A 59 -15.56 0.43 14.21
CA GLY A 59 -14.79 0.81 15.39
C GLY A 59 -14.55 -0.38 16.32
N PRO A 60 -13.54 -0.34 17.19
CA PRO A 60 -13.15 -1.47 18.04
C PRO A 60 -14.00 -1.60 19.31
N SER A 61 -14.81 -0.59 19.65
CA SER A 61 -15.47 -0.44 20.96
C SER A 61 -16.98 -0.51 20.88
N SER A 62 -17.64 -0.68 22.02
CA SER A 62 -19.06 -0.38 22.16
C SER A 62 -19.28 1.14 22.17
N VAL A 63 -20.36 1.61 21.56
CA VAL A 63 -20.74 3.04 21.60
C VAL A 63 -21.07 3.54 23.01
N TYR A 64 -21.14 2.65 24.00
CA TYR A 64 -21.42 2.92 25.40
C TYR A 64 -20.19 2.87 26.32
N GLU A 65 -19.04 2.45 25.81
CA GLU A 65 -17.82 2.41 26.62
C GLU A 65 -17.33 3.82 26.94
N GLU A 66 -16.78 3.99 28.14
CA GLU A 66 -16.14 5.24 28.53
C GLU A 66 -14.90 5.49 27.65
N GLY A 67 -14.85 6.64 26.99
CA GLY A 67 -13.78 6.95 26.04
C GLY A 67 -13.99 6.38 24.63
N ALA A 68 -15.16 5.79 24.34
CA ALA A 68 -15.49 5.33 22.99
C ALA A 68 -15.36 6.46 21.96
N PRO A 69 -14.82 6.19 20.77
CA PRO A 69 -14.69 7.18 19.71
C PRO A 69 -16.04 7.83 19.39
N SER A 70 -16.09 9.15 19.41
CA SER A 70 -17.30 9.91 19.13
C SER A 70 -17.08 10.85 17.95
N LEU A 71 -18.17 11.26 17.31
CA LEU A 71 -18.16 12.23 16.22
C LEU A 71 -18.80 13.52 16.70
N ASP A 72 -18.33 14.67 16.18
CA ASP A 72 -19.00 15.95 16.38
C ASP A 72 -20.42 15.87 15.80
N GLY A 73 -21.43 16.02 16.68
CA GLY A 73 -22.85 15.92 16.30
C GLY A 73 -23.28 16.94 15.24
N GLY A 74 -22.61 18.10 15.17
CA GLY A 74 -22.86 19.12 14.16
C GLY A 74 -22.57 18.66 12.73
N ILE A 75 -21.86 17.56 12.56
CA ILE A 75 -21.57 16.99 11.22
C ILE A 75 -22.87 16.53 10.55
N PHE A 76 -23.81 15.93 11.29
CA PHE A 76 -25.09 15.50 10.72
C PHE A 76 -26.01 16.68 10.35
N ASP A 77 -25.80 17.85 10.95
CA ASP A 77 -26.53 19.08 10.61
C ASP A 77 -26.04 19.73 9.29
N LEU A 78 -24.87 19.32 8.79
CA LEU A 78 -24.33 19.81 7.51
C LEU A 78 -25.13 19.29 6.30
N GLY A 79 -25.99 18.28 6.47
CA GLY A 79 -26.79 17.71 5.39
C GLY A 79 -25.96 17.02 4.29
N ILE A 80 -24.76 16.57 4.60
CA ILE A 80 -23.89 15.84 3.68
C ILE A 80 -24.34 14.38 3.64
N PRO A 81 -24.56 13.80 2.43
CA PRO A 81 -24.89 12.39 2.28
C PRO A 81 -23.97 11.49 3.10
N THR A 82 -24.52 10.58 3.90
CA THR A 82 -23.73 9.80 4.87
C THR A 82 -24.11 8.32 4.85
N LEU A 83 -23.09 7.44 4.79
CA LEU A 83 -23.20 6.00 4.98
C LEU A 83 -22.49 5.59 6.27
N GLY A 84 -23.20 4.97 7.22
CA GLY A 84 -22.62 4.38 8.43
C GLY A 84 -22.36 2.87 8.25
N ILE A 85 -21.18 2.41 8.66
CA ILE A 85 -20.78 0.99 8.62
C ILE A 85 -20.50 0.52 10.05
N CYS A 86 -21.16 -0.53 10.49
CA CYS A 86 -20.97 -1.19 11.79
C CYS A 86 -20.99 -0.17 12.97
N TYR A 87 -19.86 0.17 13.55
CA TYR A 87 -19.77 1.17 14.61
C TYR A 87 -20.27 2.55 14.15
N GLY A 88 -19.89 3.00 12.96
CA GLY A 88 -20.35 4.27 12.38
C GLY A 88 -21.86 4.29 12.15
N PHE A 89 -22.48 3.15 11.83
CA PHE A 89 -23.93 2.98 11.76
C PHE A 89 -24.59 3.20 13.13
N GLN A 90 -24.01 2.63 14.21
CA GLN A 90 -24.51 2.80 15.56
C GLN A 90 -24.32 4.24 16.07
N VAL A 91 -23.18 4.88 15.79
CA VAL A 91 -22.94 6.30 16.11
C VAL A 91 -23.99 7.19 15.44
N MET A 92 -24.25 6.96 14.15
CA MET A 92 -25.26 7.70 13.40
C MET A 92 -26.68 7.45 13.94
N ALA A 93 -27.03 6.20 14.25
CA ALA A 93 -28.33 5.86 14.83
C ALA A 93 -28.59 6.65 16.12
N ARG A 94 -27.62 6.67 17.05
CA ARG A 94 -27.72 7.43 18.31
C ARG A 94 -27.84 8.94 18.08
N ALA A 95 -27.00 9.49 17.22
CA ALA A 95 -26.98 10.92 16.94
C ALA A 95 -28.31 11.41 16.36
N LEU A 96 -29.02 10.56 15.60
CA LEU A 96 -30.29 10.87 14.96
C LEU A 96 -31.50 10.46 15.80
N GLY A 97 -31.32 9.99 17.04
CA GLY A 97 -32.40 9.67 17.98
C GLY A 97 -32.94 8.24 17.87
N GLY A 98 -32.23 7.35 17.22
CA GLY A 98 -32.44 5.91 17.26
C GLY A 98 -31.89 5.30 18.56
N GLU A 99 -32.15 4.01 18.78
CA GLU A 99 -31.72 3.27 19.94
C GLU A 99 -30.71 2.19 19.56
N VAL A 100 -29.56 2.20 20.23
CA VAL A 100 -28.56 1.13 20.18
C VAL A 100 -28.66 0.34 21.49
N ALA A 101 -28.61 -0.96 21.47
CA ALA A 101 -28.73 -1.80 22.65
C ALA A 101 -27.68 -2.92 22.64
N ASN A 102 -27.20 -3.25 23.84
CA ASN A 102 -26.47 -4.49 24.07
C ASN A 102 -27.50 -5.56 24.52
N THR A 103 -27.92 -6.39 23.60
CA THR A 103 -28.92 -7.44 23.85
C THR A 103 -28.32 -8.71 24.43
N GLY A 104 -26.98 -8.78 24.54
CA GLY A 104 -26.24 -10.00 24.88
C GLY A 104 -26.10 -10.97 23.71
N LEU A 105 -26.79 -10.75 22.61
CA LEU A 105 -26.61 -11.46 21.35
C LEU A 105 -25.46 -10.79 20.59
N ARG A 106 -24.58 -11.60 20.03
CA ARG A 106 -23.40 -11.14 19.30
C ARG A 106 -23.37 -11.81 17.95
N GLU A 107 -23.07 -11.07 16.90
CA GLU A 107 -22.89 -11.65 15.57
C GLU A 107 -21.44 -11.43 15.13
N TYR A 108 -20.73 -12.54 14.92
CA TYR A 108 -19.35 -12.56 14.43
C TYR A 108 -19.23 -13.56 13.28
N GLY A 109 -18.70 -13.10 12.14
CA GLY A 109 -18.50 -13.92 10.96
C GLY A 109 -19.68 -13.87 10.00
N ALA A 110 -19.82 -14.93 9.21
CA ALA A 110 -20.81 -15.07 8.16
C ALA A 110 -22.23 -15.18 8.74
N THR A 111 -23.12 -14.28 8.35
CA THR A 111 -24.52 -14.17 8.81
C THR A 111 -25.45 -13.90 7.64
N ASP A 112 -26.61 -14.53 7.61
CA ASP A 112 -27.61 -14.28 6.58
C ASP A 112 -28.44 -13.01 6.92
N ALA A 113 -28.33 -11.99 6.06
CA ALA A 113 -29.16 -10.80 6.12
C ALA A 113 -30.32 -10.91 5.10
N SER A 114 -31.50 -10.55 5.54
CA SER A 114 -32.71 -10.54 4.70
C SER A 114 -33.18 -9.11 4.45
N LEU A 115 -33.44 -8.76 3.19
CA LEU A 115 -33.93 -7.45 2.81
C LEU A 115 -35.38 -7.26 3.29
N THR A 116 -35.70 -6.05 3.72
CA THR A 116 -37.07 -5.59 3.95
C THR A 116 -37.59 -4.90 2.69
N GLY A 117 -38.67 -5.40 2.16
CA GLY A 117 -39.18 -4.89 0.88
C GLY A 117 -38.21 -5.14 -0.29
N ASP A 118 -37.91 -4.10 -1.05
CA ASP A 118 -36.94 -4.12 -2.15
C ASP A 118 -35.52 -3.65 -1.72
N GLY A 119 -35.32 -3.36 -0.43
CA GLY A 119 -34.06 -2.87 0.11
C GLY A 119 -33.78 -1.39 -0.15
N GLY A 120 -34.74 -0.64 -0.70
CA GLY A 120 -34.59 0.78 -1.04
C GLY A 120 -33.44 1.05 -2.03
N VAL A 121 -32.96 2.29 -2.08
CA VAL A 121 -31.88 2.67 -3.00
C VAL A 121 -30.58 1.95 -2.65
N LEU A 122 -30.29 1.76 -1.36
CA LEU A 122 -28.99 1.23 -0.91
C LEU A 122 -28.79 -0.25 -1.29
N LEU A 123 -29.80 -1.10 -1.07
CA LEU A 123 -29.73 -2.55 -1.28
C LEU A 123 -30.52 -3.02 -2.50
N GLY A 124 -31.13 -2.07 -3.21
CA GLY A 124 -31.97 -2.36 -4.39
C GLY A 124 -31.21 -3.08 -5.51
N GLY A 125 -31.82 -4.16 -6.01
CA GLY A 125 -31.22 -5.02 -7.05
C GLY A 125 -30.41 -6.19 -6.52
N GLN A 126 -30.20 -6.30 -5.20
CA GLN A 126 -29.51 -7.42 -4.56
C GLN A 126 -30.48 -8.58 -4.25
N PRO A 127 -29.98 -9.81 -4.03
CA PRO A 127 -30.79 -10.94 -3.58
C PRO A 127 -31.51 -10.64 -2.27
N HIS A 128 -32.73 -11.15 -2.11
CA HIS A 128 -33.52 -10.95 -0.88
C HIS A 128 -32.79 -11.45 0.39
N THR A 129 -32.02 -12.52 0.29
CA THR A 129 -31.17 -13.03 1.36
C THR A 129 -29.74 -13.14 0.84
N GLN A 130 -28.79 -12.62 1.59
CA GLN A 130 -27.38 -12.63 1.23
C GLN A 130 -26.51 -12.86 2.46
N ASN A 131 -25.35 -13.47 2.28
CA ASN A 131 -24.39 -13.70 3.35
C ASN A 131 -23.52 -12.46 3.54
N VAL A 132 -23.50 -11.93 4.76
CA VAL A 132 -22.76 -10.73 5.11
C VAL A 132 -21.82 -10.99 6.28
N TRP A 133 -20.74 -10.22 6.38
CA TRP A 133 -19.77 -10.35 7.46
C TRP A 133 -20.11 -9.42 8.61
N MET A 134 -20.52 -10.00 9.74
CA MET A 134 -20.83 -9.31 10.97
C MET A 134 -19.64 -9.31 11.94
N SER A 135 -19.49 -8.23 12.71
CA SER A 135 -18.48 -8.12 13.77
C SER A 135 -18.94 -7.12 14.84
N HIS A 136 -19.98 -7.48 15.60
CA HIS A 136 -20.53 -6.57 16.61
C HIS A 136 -21.10 -7.28 17.83
N GLY A 137 -21.08 -6.55 18.97
CA GLY A 137 -21.74 -6.93 20.21
C GLY A 137 -22.94 -6.05 20.56
N ASP A 138 -22.95 -4.82 20.08
CA ASP A 138 -24.09 -3.89 20.17
C ASP A 138 -24.80 -3.83 18.83
N GLN A 139 -26.11 -3.55 18.84
CA GLN A 139 -26.92 -3.49 17.63
C GLN A 139 -27.91 -2.31 17.70
N VAL A 140 -28.33 -1.80 16.53
CA VAL A 140 -29.42 -0.86 16.45
C VAL A 140 -30.74 -1.61 16.73
N ALA A 141 -31.37 -1.27 17.86
CA ALA A 141 -32.64 -1.86 18.27
C ALA A 141 -33.84 -1.14 17.64
N THR A 142 -33.72 0.19 17.45
CA THR A 142 -34.77 1.03 16.88
C THR A 142 -34.14 2.03 15.91
N ALA A 143 -34.59 2.03 14.66
CA ALA A 143 -34.17 3.01 13.67
C ALA A 143 -34.61 4.43 14.08
N PRO A 144 -33.87 5.49 13.70
CA PRO A 144 -34.29 6.86 13.94
C PRO A 144 -35.63 7.18 13.27
N ALA A 145 -36.38 8.13 13.83
CA ALA A 145 -37.67 8.55 13.26
C ALA A 145 -37.52 9.09 11.83
N GLY A 146 -38.34 8.60 10.91
CA GLY A 146 -38.27 8.96 9.49
C GLY A 146 -37.24 8.18 8.66
N PHE A 147 -36.70 7.09 9.23
CA PHE A 147 -35.86 6.14 8.53
C PHE A 147 -36.59 4.81 8.31
N GLU A 148 -36.38 4.20 7.18
CA GLU A 148 -36.90 2.88 6.86
C GLU A 148 -35.89 1.79 7.19
N VAL A 149 -36.37 0.67 7.74
CA VAL A 149 -35.53 -0.52 7.93
C VAL A 149 -35.39 -1.22 6.59
N LEU A 150 -34.15 -1.39 6.12
CA LEU A 150 -33.85 -1.95 4.80
C LEU A 150 -33.44 -3.43 4.85
N ALA A 151 -32.92 -3.89 5.98
CA ALA A 151 -32.56 -5.30 6.20
C ALA A 151 -32.59 -5.68 7.67
N SER A 152 -32.73 -6.99 7.93
CA SER A 152 -32.65 -7.60 9.25
C SER A 152 -31.89 -8.94 9.20
N THR A 153 -31.42 -9.42 10.35
CA THR A 153 -30.97 -10.79 10.54
C THR A 153 -31.86 -11.52 11.53
N ALA A 154 -31.55 -12.77 11.86
CA ALA A 154 -32.29 -13.51 12.88
C ALA A 154 -32.21 -12.84 14.26
N ASP A 155 -31.06 -12.24 14.59
CA ASP A 155 -30.77 -11.68 15.91
C ASP A 155 -30.75 -10.15 15.92
N THR A 156 -30.59 -9.49 14.75
CA THR A 156 -30.53 -8.04 14.60
C THR A 156 -31.72 -7.54 13.78
N PRO A 157 -32.76 -6.95 14.44
CA PRO A 157 -34.00 -6.51 13.77
C PRO A 157 -33.77 -5.30 12.84
N VAL A 158 -32.75 -4.49 13.08
CA VAL A 158 -32.35 -3.35 12.26
C VAL A 158 -30.90 -3.55 11.82
N ALA A 159 -30.68 -4.42 10.83
CA ALA A 159 -29.37 -4.64 10.26
C ALA A 159 -28.98 -3.58 9.22
N ALA A 160 -29.95 -2.89 8.63
CA ALA A 160 -29.74 -1.71 7.80
C ALA A 160 -30.94 -0.77 7.90
N PHE A 161 -30.69 0.53 7.80
CA PHE A 161 -31.72 1.55 7.64
C PHE A 161 -31.28 2.62 6.63
N GLY A 162 -32.27 3.38 6.12
CA GLY A 162 -32.00 4.49 5.21
C GLY A 162 -33.12 5.52 5.18
N SER A 163 -32.78 6.71 4.70
CA SER A 163 -33.71 7.78 4.37
C SER A 163 -33.26 8.45 3.09
N ASP A 164 -34.00 8.25 2.01
CA ASP A 164 -33.74 8.87 0.70
C ASP A 164 -33.84 10.39 0.78
N GLU A 165 -34.80 10.92 1.57
CA GLU A 165 -34.98 12.37 1.77
C GLU A 165 -33.75 13.03 2.37
N LYS A 166 -33.08 12.37 3.36
CA LYS A 166 -31.90 12.88 4.03
C LYS A 166 -30.60 12.43 3.36
N CYS A 167 -30.66 11.45 2.48
CA CYS A 167 -29.53 10.74 1.90
C CYS A 167 -28.59 10.17 2.96
N PHE A 168 -29.17 9.61 4.03
CA PHE A 168 -28.47 8.96 5.13
C PHE A 168 -28.82 7.49 5.17
N TYR A 169 -27.80 6.64 5.16
CA TYR A 169 -27.94 5.19 5.14
C TYR A 169 -26.96 4.53 6.09
N GLY A 170 -27.24 3.32 6.48
CA GLY A 170 -26.28 2.55 7.27
C GLY A 170 -26.56 1.06 7.25
N VAL A 171 -25.48 0.30 7.48
CA VAL A 171 -25.47 -1.15 7.56
C VAL A 171 -24.68 -1.62 8.79
N GLN A 172 -25.17 -2.67 9.46
CA GLN A 172 -24.50 -3.23 10.63
C GLN A 172 -23.31 -4.11 10.25
N TRP A 173 -23.30 -4.69 9.05
CA TRP A 173 -22.21 -5.52 8.54
C TRP A 173 -21.10 -4.70 7.90
N HIS A 174 -20.05 -5.39 7.48
CA HIS A 174 -18.90 -4.84 6.79
C HIS A 174 -18.99 -5.10 5.27
N PRO A 175 -19.52 -4.17 4.46
CA PRO A 175 -19.62 -4.32 3.01
C PRO A 175 -18.25 -4.24 2.31
N GLU A 176 -17.24 -3.64 2.95
CA GLU A 176 -15.91 -3.47 2.40
C GLU A 176 -15.09 -4.75 2.32
N VAL A 177 -15.43 -5.79 3.13
CA VAL A 177 -14.66 -7.04 3.17
C VAL A 177 -15.18 -8.05 2.15
N LYS A 178 -14.28 -8.89 1.61
CA LYS A 178 -14.60 -9.92 0.61
C LYS A 178 -15.62 -10.97 1.06
N HIS A 179 -15.79 -11.12 2.37
CA HIS A 179 -16.69 -12.11 2.96
C HIS A 179 -18.16 -11.65 2.97
N SER A 180 -18.43 -10.39 2.62
CA SER A 180 -19.80 -9.88 2.42
C SER A 180 -20.16 -10.01 0.96
N ASP A 181 -21.18 -10.82 0.68
CA ASP A 181 -21.77 -10.89 -0.66
C ASP A 181 -22.31 -9.51 -1.05
N HIS A 182 -22.15 -9.13 -2.31
CA HIS A 182 -22.63 -7.83 -2.84
C HIS A 182 -22.15 -6.58 -2.07
N GLY A 183 -21.09 -6.68 -1.26
CA GLY A 183 -20.62 -5.56 -0.45
C GLY A 183 -20.17 -4.35 -1.28
N GLN A 184 -19.46 -4.56 -2.38
CA GLN A 184 -19.07 -3.50 -3.30
C GLN A 184 -20.29 -2.79 -3.92
N GLU A 185 -21.35 -3.54 -4.25
CA GLU A 185 -22.58 -2.97 -4.79
C GLU A 185 -23.30 -2.05 -3.79
N VAL A 186 -23.21 -2.31 -2.48
CA VAL A 186 -23.74 -1.41 -1.44
C VAL A 186 -23.07 -0.04 -1.53
N LEU A 187 -21.73 -0.02 -1.64
CA LEU A 187 -20.97 1.22 -1.77
C LEU A 187 -21.26 1.93 -3.10
N GLU A 188 -21.34 1.20 -4.20
CA GLU A 188 -21.69 1.75 -5.52
C GLU A 188 -23.11 2.31 -5.54
N ASN A 189 -24.09 1.61 -4.94
CA ASN A 189 -25.46 2.11 -4.82
C ASN A 189 -25.52 3.41 -4.01
N PHE A 190 -24.78 3.47 -2.88
CA PHE A 190 -24.68 4.71 -2.11
C PHE A 190 -24.08 5.84 -2.96
N LEU A 191 -22.91 5.62 -3.56
CA LEU A 191 -22.17 6.66 -4.28
C LEU A 191 -22.89 7.11 -5.55
N HIS A 192 -23.35 6.17 -6.37
CA HIS A 192 -23.87 6.47 -7.71
C HIS A 192 -25.38 6.65 -7.77
N LYS A 193 -26.15 5.86 -6.98
CA LYS A 193 -27.62 5.95 -7.02
C LYS A 193 -28.18 6.92 -5.98
N ALA A 194 -27.70 6.84 -4.72
CA ALA A 194 -28.20 7.71 -3.67
C ALA A 194 -27.61 9.13 -3.75
N VAL A 195 -26.30 9.26 -3.91
CA VAL A 195 -25.60 10.56 -3.97
C VAL A 195 -25.55 11.11 -5.41
N GLY A 196 -25.54 10.25 -6.43
CA GLY A 196 -25.53 10.65 -7.84
C GLY A 196 -24.13 11.03 -8.36
N LEU A 197 -23.07 10.48 -7.79
CA LEU A 197 -21.69 10.77 -8.21
C LEU A 197 -21.34 10.06 -9.51
N ALA A 198 -20.52 10.71 -10.34
CA ALA A 198 -19.92 10.08 -11.51
C ALA A 198 -18.68 9.27 -11.10
N ALA A 199 -18.37 8.22 -11.88
CA ALA A 199 -17.13 7.44 -11.71
C ALA A 199 -16.00 8.09 -12.53
N ASP A 200 -15.47 9.20 -12.04
CA ASP A 200 -14.45 10.02 -12.72
C ASP A 200 -13.03 9.85 -12.13
N TRP A 201 -12.91 9.20 -10.98
CA TRP A 201 -11.62 8.80 -10.42
C TRP A 201 -11.09 7.57 -11.16
N ASN A 202 -10.22 7.80 -12.14
CA ASN A 202 -9.57 6.77 -12.93
C ASN A 202 -8.12 7.18 -13.24
N SER A 203 -7.29 6.22 -13.60
CA SER A 203 -5.86 6.43 -13.83
C SER A 203 -5.56 7.49 -14.91
N GLY A 204 -6.37 7.57 -15.96
CA GLY A 204 -6.19 8.57 -17.03
C GLY A 204 -6.35 9.99 -16.52
N ASN A 205 -7.44 10.28 -15.81
CA ASN A 205 -7.70 11.58 -15.22
C ASN A 205 -6.65 11.95 -14.17
N VAL A 206 -6.24 10.97 -13.33
CA VAL A 206 -5.18 11.16 -12.34
C VAL A 206 -3.85 11.52 -13.00
N ILE A 207 -3.47 10.82 -14.08
CA ILE A 207 -2.24 11.14 -14.83
C ILE A 207 -2.28 12.56 -15.37
N GLU A 208 -3.39 12.98 -15.99
CA GLU A 208 -3.53 14.32 -16.56
C GLU A 208 -3.43 15.41 -15.50
N GLU A 209 -4.12 15.23 -14.37
CA GLU A 209 -4.07 16.15 -13.23
C GLU A 209 -2.66 16.26 -12.64
N GLN A 210 -2.00 15.13 -12.37
CA GLN A 210 -0.65 15.11 -11.83
C GLN A 210 0.34 15.75 -12.78
N VAL A 211 0.26 15.48 -14.08
CA VAL A 211 1.11 16.09 -15.10
C VAL A 211 0.91 17.62 -15.13
N ALA A 212 -0.32 18.11 -15.06
CA ALA A 212 -0.60 19.54 -15.04
C ALA A 212 -0.02 20.21 -13.78
N ARG A 213 -0.24 19.61 -12.60
CA ARG A 213 0.28 20.10 -11.31
C ARG A 213 1.81 20.14 -11.27
N ILE A 214 2.46 19.07 -11.74
CA ILE A 214 3.93 19.01 -11.78
C ILE A 214 4.50 20.09 -12.70
N ARG A 215 3.91 20.31 -13.87
CA ARG A 215 4.34 21.38 -14.80
C ARG A 215 4.24 22.77 -14.17
N GLU A 216 3.15 23.03 -13.46
CA GLU A 216 2.94 24.32 -12.77
C GLU A 216 3.96 24.50 -11.64
N GLN A 217 4.18 23.45 -10.82
CA GLN A 217 5.10 23.48 -9.68
C GLN A 217 6.55 23.68 -10.14
N VAL A 218 6.99 22.94 -11.15
CA VAL A 218 8.39 22.89 -11.59
C VAL A 218 8.77 24.11 -12.46
N GLY A 219 7.87 24.55 -13.33
CA GLY A 219 8.19 25.60 -14.31
C GLY A 219 9.39 25.22 -15.17
N SER A 220 10.45 26.04 -15.14
CA SER A 220 11.69 25.82 -15.91
C SER A 220 12.83 25.20 -15.09
N ALA A 221 12.61 24.85 -13.83
CA ALA A 221 13.66 24.29 -12.97
C ALA A 221 14.00 22.84 -13.34
N ARG A 222 15.20 22.39 -12.95
CA ARG A 222 15.59 20.99 -13.06
C ARG A 222 15.16 20.20 -11.82
N VAL A 223 14.96 18.91 -12.02
CA VAL A 223 14.45 17.95 -11.03
C VAL A 223 15.37 16.73 -10.96
N ILE A 224 15.60 16.21 -9.76
CA ILE A 224 16.27 14.92 -9.52
C ILE A 224 15.26 13.91 -8.98
N SER A 225 15.37 12.67 -9.42
CA SER A 225 14.64 11.53 -8.88
C SER A 225 15.58 10.43 -8.45
N ALA A 226 15.38 9.87 -7.24
CA ALA A 226 16.03 8.64 -6.82
C ALA A 226 15.23 7.44 -7.33
N LEU A 227 15.80 6.67 -8.24
CA LEU A 227 15.20 5.45 -8.78
C LEU A 227 15.74 4.24 -8.00
N SER A 228 14.95 3.70 -7.08
CA SER A 228 15.36 2.56 -6.25
C SER A 228 15.13 1.18 -6.89
N GLY A 229 14.57 1.14 -8.11
CA GLY A 229 14.12 -0.10 -8.75
C GLY A 229 12.76 -0.61 -8.25
N GLY A 230 12.15 0.02 -7.25
CA GLY A 230 10.78 -0.26 -6.79
C GLY A 230 9.73 0.40 -7.67
N VAL A 231 8.50 -0.15 -7.66
CA VAL A 231 7.40 0.36 -8.49
C VAL A 231 7.07 1.82 -8.19
N ASP A 232 7.12 2.26 -6.93
CA ASP A 232 6.73 3.61 -6.54
C ASP A 232 7.69 4.65 -7.11
N SER A 233 9.00 4.44 -6.96
CA SER A 233 10.01 5.29 -7.56
C SER A 233 9.96 5.28 -9.10
N ALA A 234 9.69 4.12 -9.70
CA ALA A 234 9.58 3.99 -11.15
C ALA A 234 8.38 4.77 -11.69
N VAL A 235 7.20 4.63 -11.06
CA VAL A 235 5.98 5.33 -11.50
C VAL A 235 6.08 6.84 -11.24
N SER A 236 6.60 7.26 -10.06
CA SER A 236 6.85 8.68 -9.76
C SER A 236 7.76 9.32 -10.81
N THR A 237 8.89 8.67 -11.10
CA THR A 237 9.86 9.16 -12.09
C THR A 237 9.23 9.25 -13.49
N ALA A 238 8.44 8.24 -13.90
CA ALA A 238 7.76 8.23 -15.20
C ALA A 238 6.70 9.34 -15.32
N LEU A 239 5.91 9.58 -14.26
CA LEU A 239 4.93 10.68 -14.21
C LEU A 239 5.62 12.05 -14.34
N VAL A 240 6.69 12.27 -13.58
CA VAL A 240 7.44 13.51 -13.63
C VAL A 240 8.10 13.68 -15.00
N HIS A 241 8.69 12.63 -15.56
CA HIS A 241 9.26 12.69 -16.91
C HIS A 241 8.21 12.99 -17.98
N LYS A 242 7.02 12.40 -17.89
CA LYS A 242 5.89 12.73 -18.78
C LYS A 242 5.47 14.20 -18.67
N ALA A 243 5.62 14.80 -17.50
CA ALA A 243 5.27 16.21 -17.28
C ALA A 243 6.32 17.17 -17.83
N ILE A 244 7.60 16.94 -17.56
CA ILE A 244 8.68 17.91 -17.75
C ILE A 244 9.84 17.45 -18.65
N GLY A 245 9.81 16.20 -19.12
CA GLY A 245 10.81 15.68 -20.07
C GLY A 245 12.24 15.77 -19.56
N ASP A 246 13.12 16.36 -20.34
CA ASP A 246 14.57 16.43 -20.12
C ASP A 246 15.00 17.29 -18.91
N GLN A 247 14.07 18.01 -18.26
CA GLN A 247 14.34 18.70 -16.99
C GLN A 247 14.57 17.72 -15.83
N LEU A 248 14.15 16.46 -15.99
CA LEU A 248 14.32 15.38 -15.00
C LEU A 248 15.59 14.58 -15.26
N THR A 249 16.39 14.40 -14.21
CA THR A 249 17.47 13.40 -14.16
C THR A 249 17.17 12.37 -13.09
N ALA A 250 17.10 11.09 -13.49
CA ALA A 250 16.96 9.97 -12.56
C ALA A 250 18.36 9.45 -12.15
N VAL A 251 18.50 9.11 -10.88
CA VAL A 251 19.73 8.53 -10.33
C VAL A 251 19.41 7.16 -9.76
N PHE A 252 20.09 6.14 -10.25
CA PHE A 252 20.00 4.76 -9.78
C PHE A 252 21.30 4.36 -9.10
N VAL A 253 21.22 3.90 -7.85
CA VAL A 253 22.37 3.44 -7.08
C VAL A 253 22.41 1.91 -7.10
N ASP A 254 23.38 1.34 -7.79
CA ASP A 254 23.69 -0.08 -7.68
C ASP A 254 24.59 -0.31 -6.46
N HIS A 255 23.97 -0.71 -5.38
CA HIS A 255 24.63 -1.01 -4.11
C HIS A 255 25.16 -2.45 -4.02
N GLY A 256 25.13 -3.22 -5.10
CA GLY A 256 25.62 -4.59 -5.12
C GLY A 256 24.73 -5.62 -4.42
N LEU A 257 23.60 -5.21 -3.79
CA LEU A 257 22.67 -6.09 -3.07
C LEU A 257 21.40 -6.35 -3.86
N LEU A 258 21.41 -6.04 -5.15
CA LEU A 258 20.29 -6.24 -6.08
C LEU A 258 20.11 -7.71 -6.44
N ARG A 259 18.90 -8.06 -6.88
CA ARG A 259 18.60 -9.35 -7.51
C ARG A 259 19.33 -9.51 -8.84
N LYS A 260 19.43 -10.76 -9.30
CA LYS A 260 19.95 -11.08 -10.62
C LYS A 260 19.16 -10.38 -11.74
N GLY A 261 19.84 -9.64 -12.61
CA GLY A 261 19.26 -8.95 -13.76
C GLY A 261 18.53 -7.64 -13.43
N GLU A 262 18.53 -7.19 -12.18
CA GLU A 262 17.77 -6.01 -11.75
C GLU A 262 18.39 -4.71 -12.25
N ARG A 263 19.72 -4.61 -12.25
CA ARG A 263 20.44 -3.46 -12.83
C ARG A 263 20.14 -3.30 -14.32
N GLU A 264 20.27 -4.38 -15.07
CA GLU A 264 20.02 -4.40 -16.52
C GLU A 264 18.56 -4.02 -16.82
N GLN A 265 17.62 -4.49 -16.01
CA GLN A 265 16.20 -4.16 -16.14
C GLN A 265 15.96 -2.65 -15.98
N VAL A 266 16.63 -2.00 -15.03
CA VAL A 266 16.51 -0.56 -14.83
C VAL A 266 17.22 0.20 -15.96
N GLU A 267 18.45 -0.17 -16.31
CA GLU A 267 19.26 0.54 -17.30
C GLU A 267 18.72 0.39 -18.74
N GLN A 268 18.11 -0.74 -19.05
CA GLN A 268 17.66 -1.05 -20.43
C GLN A 268 16.15 -0.94 -20.56
N ASP A 269 15.38 -1.76 -19.84
CA ASP A 269 13.93 -1.86 -20.05
C ASP A 269 13.19 -0.60 -19.59
N TYR A 270 13.57 -0.06 -18.42
CA TYR A 270 12.93 1.15 -17.89
C TYR A 270 13.27 2.38 -18.72
N VAL A 271 14.55 2.58 -19.08
CA VAL A 271 14.97 3.70 -19.93
C VAL A 271 14.37 3.59 -21.32
N ALA A 272 14.32 2.40 -21.91
CA ALA A 272 13.69 2.20 -23.22
C ALA A 272 12.19 2.53 -23.23
N SER A 273 11.49 2.26 -22.13
CA SER A 273 10.05 2.53 -22.01
C SER A 273 9.72 3.99 -21.70
N THR A 274 10.60 4.70 -20.99
CA THR A 274 10.33 6.07 -20.51
C THR A 274 11.09 7.15 -21.29
N GLY A 275 12.29 6.85 -21.76
CA GLY A 275 13.21 7.83 -22.35
C GLY A 275 13.90 8.73 -21.33
N VAL A 276 13.77 8.45 -20.02
CA VAL A 276 14.36 9.29 -18.96
C VAL A 276 15.88 9.29 -18.98
N ARG A 277 16.49 10.46 -18.74
CA ARG A 277 17.94 10.55 -18.50
C ARG A 277 18.28 9.85 -17.18
N LEU A 278 19.03 8.74 -17.27
CA LEU A 278 19.43 7.93 -16.12
C LEU A 278 20.93 8.04 -15.87
N ILE A 279 21.30 8.26 -14.62
CA ILE A 279 22.67 8.14 -14.12
C ILE A 279 22.73 6.94 -13.19
N THR A 280 23.56 5.95 -13.54
CA THR A 280 23.82 4.79 -12.67
C THR A 280 25.09 5.03 -11.87
N VAL A 281 25.00 4.85 -10.55
CA VAL A 281 26.10 4.91 -9.60
C VAL A 281 26.49 3.49 -9.22
N ASP A 282 27.67 3.07 -9.58
CA ASP A 282 28.21 1.80 -9.12
C ASP A 282 28.84 2.01 -7.73
N ALA A 283 28.21 1.46 -6.70
CA ALA A 283 28.63 1.59 -5.31
C ALA A 283 28.85 0.22 -4.62
N ALA A 284 28.81 -0.88 -5.39
CA ALA A 284 28.84 -2.24 -4.85
C ALA A 284 30.02 -2.49 -3.90
N ASP A 285 31.24 -2.11 -4.30
CA ASP A 285 32.44 -2.29 -3.47
C ASP A 285 32.38 -1.48 -2.18
N THR A 286 31.78 -0.28 -2.23
CA THR A 286 31.62 0.58 -1.03
C THR A 286 30.69 -0.07 -0.02
N PHE A 287 29.52 -0.55 -0.47
CA PHE A 287 28.56 -1.20 0.41
C PHE A 287 29.10 -2.51 1.00
N LEU A 288 29.72 -3.35 0.18
CA LEU A 288 30.32 -4.60 0.63
C LEU A 288 31.46 -4.35 1.64
N GLY A 289 32.31 -3.35 1.40
CA GLY A 289 33.37 -2.98 2.33
C GLY A 289 32.86 -2.53 3.70
N HIS A 290 31.72 -1.80 3.75
CA HIS A 290 31.10 -1.40 5.02
C HIS A 290 30.32 -2.54 5.72
N LEU A 291 29.96 -3.60 5.01
CA LEU A 291 29.28 -4.78 5.53
C LEU A 291 30.24 -5.89 5.95
N GLU A 292 31.55 -5.75 5.72
CA GLU A 292 32.56 -6.73 6.12
C GLU A 292 32.51 -6.99 7.62
N GLY A 293 32.36 -8.27 8.00
CA GLY A 293 32.26 -8.71 9.40
C GLY A 293 30.91 -8.40 10.09
N VAL A 294 29.96 -7.76 9.41
CA VAL A 294 28.66 -7.39 10.00
C VAL A 294 27.67 -8.53 9.82
N THR A 295 27.16 -9.06 10.95
CA THR A 295 26.18 -10.15 11.00
C THR A 295 24.86 -9.75 11.64
N ASP A 296 24.84 -8.67 12.44
CA ASP A 296 23.63 -8.18 13.10
C ASP A 296 22.67 -7.53 12.10
N PRO A 297 21.40 -7.97 12.02
CA PRO A 297 20.44 -7.49 11.03
C PRO A 297 20.17 -5.99 11.09
N GLU A 298 20.08 -5.44 12.30
CA GLU A 298 19.79 -4.03 12.49
C GLU A 298 20.98 -3.15 12.08
N GLN A 299 22.20 -3.62 12.34
CA GLN A 299 23.41 -2.93 11.87
C GLN A 299 23.52 -2.98 10.34
N LYS A 300 23.21 -4.13 9.70
CA LYS A 300 23.13 -4.21 8.23
C LYS A 300 22.19 -3.16 7.67
N ARG A 301 20.95 -3.07 8.18
CA ARG A 301 19.96 -2.10 7.75
C ARG A 301 20.43 -0.66 7.90
N LYS A 302 21.04 -0.31 9.04
CA LYS A 302 21.57 1.03 9.29
C LYS A 302 22.74 1.39 8.36
N ILE A 303 23.65 0.46 8.12
CA ILE A 303 24.78 0.67 7.21
C ILE A 303 24.27 0.88 5.79
N ILE A 304 23.43 -0.03 5.29
CA ILE A 304 22.91 0.03 3.92
C ILE A 304 22.13 1.33 3.71
N GLY A 305 21.22 1.69 4.63
CA GLY A 305 20.48 2.94 4.55
C GLY A 305 21.38 4.18 4.53
N ARG A 306 22.38 4.24 5.44
CA ARG A 306 23.32 5.35 5.50
C ARG A 306 24.17 5.49 4.22
N GLU A 307 24.72 4.39 3.73
CA GLU A 307 25.57 4.43 2.53
C GLU A 307 24.76 4.73 1.27
N PHE A 308 23.49 4.31 1.21
CA PHE A 308 22.59 4.67 0.12
C PHE A 308 22.38 6.20 0.06
N ILE A 309 22.08 6.83 1.20
CA ILE A 309 21.94 8.28 1.31
C ILE A 309 23.23 8.97 0.86
N ARG A 310 24.41 8.54 1.36
CA ARG A 310 25.71 9.13 1.00
C ARG A 310 26.02 9.01 -0.50
N ALA A 311 25.75 7.85 -1.10
CA ALA A 311 25.97 7.63 -2.51
C ALA A 311 25.07 8.55 -3.36
N PHE A 312 23.82 8.71 -2.95
CA PHE A 312 22.87 9.59 -3.62
C PHE A 312 23.25 11.07 -3.45
N GLU A 313 23.59 11.51 -2.23
CA GLU A 313 24.03 12.90 -1.92
C GLU A 313 25.24 13.32 -2.75
N LYS A 314 26.22 12.42 -2.91
CA LYS A 314 27.41 12.71 -3.70
C LYS A 314 27.05 13.07 -5.16
N VAL A 315 26.23 12.24 -5.80
CA VAL A 315 25.80 12.48 -7.18
C VAL A 315 24.91 13.73 -7.29
N GLN A 316 24.07 13.94 -6.29
CA GLN A 316 23.23 15.12 -6.20
C GLN A 316 24.04 16.40 -6.15
N LEU A 317 25.12 16.44 -5.36
CA LEU A 317 26.05 17.59 -5.30
C LEU A 317 26.74 17.85 -6.64
N ASP A 318 27.19 16.79 -7.31
CA ASP A 318 27.83 16.90 -8.62
C ASP A 318 26.85 17.48 -9.66
N LEU A 319 25.60 16.96 -9.69
CA LEU A 319 24.54 17.45 -10.59
C LEU A 319 24.11 18.89 -10.30
N VAL A 320 24.04 19.26 -9.02
CA VAL A 320 23.72 20.65 -8.62
C VAL A 320 24.81 21.61 -9.09
N ALA A 321 26.08 21.22 -8.95
CA ALA A 321 27.22 22.03 -9.41
C ALA A 321 27.20 22.20 -10.94
N GLU A 322 26.93 21.12 -11.69
CA GLU A 322 26.77 21.14 -13.15
C GLU A 322 25.63 22.06 -13.58
N ALA A 323 24.44 21.85 -13.03
CA ALA A 323 23.25 22.63 -13.34
C ALA A 323 23.39 24.11 -13.01
N LYS A 324 24.08 24.45 -11.92
CA LYS A 324 24.37 25.84 -11.54
C LYS A 324 25.32 26.50 -12.53
N ALA A 325 26.31 25.78 -13.05
CA ALA A 325 27.21 26.27 -14.07
C ALA A 325 26.50 26.57 -15.39
N GLU A 326 25.45 25.81 -15.70
CA GLU A 326 24.60 25.99 -16.88
C GLU A 326 23.51 27.07 -16.70
N GLY A 327 23.30 27.57 -15.49
CA GLY A 327 22.28 28.57 -15.17
C GLY A 327 20.87 28.00 -14.96
N GLU A 328 20.75 26.69 -14.82
CA GLU A 328 19.49 25.96 -14.66
C GLU A 328 19.48 25.19 -13.32
N PRO A 329 19.21 25.85 -12.20
CA PRO A 329 19.36 25.21 -10.89
C PRO A 329 18.38 24.06 -10.67
N ILE A 330 18.87 23.02 -10.02
CA ILE A 330 18.03 21.94 -9.51
C ILE A 330 17.35 22.43 -8.23
N LYS A 331 16.02 22.39 -8.19
CA LYS A 331 15.21 22.86 -7.06
C LYS A 331 14.34 21.78 -6.44
N PHE A 332 14.10 20.68 -7.14
CA PHE A 332 13.11 19.69 -6.75
C PHE A 332 13.70 18.30 -6.67
N LEU A 333 13.21 17.54 -5.69
CA LEU A 333 13.47 16.11 -5.50
C LEU A 333 12.15 15.35 -5.60
N VAL A 334 12.12 14.28 -6.43
CA VAL A 334 10.96 13.39 -6.54
C VAL A 334 10.96 12.39 -5.40
N GLN A 335 9.83 12.24 -4.74
CA GLN A 335 9.61 11.24 -3.69
C GLN A 335 8.36 10.41 -3.98
N GLY A 336 8.47 9.10 -3.84
CA GLY A 336 7.40 8.13 -4.08
C GLY A 336 6.54 7.84 -2.84
N THR A 337 6.17 8.87 -2.06
CA THR A 337 5.27 8.74 -0.90
C THR A 337 3.90 8.29 -1.35
N LEU A 338 3.32 7.29 -0.68
CA LEU A 338 1.98 6.78 -0.95
C LEU A 338 0.96 7.31 0.07
N TYR A 339 -0.33 7.19 -0.27
CA TYR A 339 -1.40 7.65 0.62
C TYR A 339 -1.42 6.94 1.99
N PRO A 340 -1.23 5.61 2.11
CA PRO A 340 -1.11 4.95 3.40
C PRO A 340 0.01 5.52 4.28
N ASP A 341 1.18 5.85 3.71
CA ASP A 341 2.30 6.45 4.44
C ASP A 341 1.91 7.80 5.06
N VAL A 342 1.08 8.57 4.35
CA VAL A 342 0.57 9.87 4.81
C VAL A 342 -0.40 9.69 5.98
N VAL A 343 -1.30 8.71 5.89
CA VAL A 343 -2.31 8.42 6.94
C VAL A 343 -1.60 7.94 8.21
N GLU A 344 -0.67 7.00 8.10
CA GLU A 344 0.09 6.44 9.24
C GLU A 344 0.95 7.49 9.93
N SER A 345 1.49 8.46 9.20
CA SER A 345 2.28 9.56 9.76
C SER A 345 1.46 10.68 10.42
N GLY A 346 0.13 10.54 10.51
CA GLY A 346 -0.77 11.50 11.18
C GLY A 346 -1.09 12.76 10.38
N GLY A 347 -1.04 12.70 9.06
CA GLY A 347 -1.67 13.66 8.13
C GLY A 347 -1.11 15.10 8.08
N GLY A 348 -0.45 15.58 9.10
CA GLY A 348 0.00 16.99 9.16
C GLY A 348 1.41 17.16 9.75
N ALA A 349 1.81 16.30 10.67
CA ALA A 349 3.14 16.36 11.31
C ALA A 349 4.21 15.55 10.54
N GLY A 350 3.78 14.66 9.63
CA GLY A 350 4.68 13.77 8.88
C GLY A 350 5.59 14.49 7.88
N THR A 351 5.19 15.67 7.39
CA THR A 351 6.08 16.52 6.60
C THR A 351 7.33 16.95 7.37
N ALA A 352 7.23 17.12 8.70
CA ALA A 352 8.39 17.44 9.54
C ALA A 352 9.26 16.20 9.80
N ASN A 353 8.68 15.01 9.98
CA ASN A 353 9.43 13.76 10.17
C ASN A 353 10.05 13.25 8.86
N ILE A 354 9.37 13.38 7.73
CA ILE A 354 9.94 13.05 6.41
C ILE A 354 11.09 14.00 6.10
N LYS A 355 10.96 15.30 6.39
CA LYS A 355 12.09 16.25 6.31
C LYS A 355 13.27 15.85 7.22
N SER A 356 13.01 15.28 8.42
CA SER A 356 14.09 14.88 9.34
C SER A 356 14.82 13.61 8.90
N HIS A 357 14.18 12.71 8.14
CA HIS A 357 14.84 11.51 7.59
C HIS A 357 15.63 11.79 6.32
N HIS A 358 15.32 12.85 5.58
CA HIS A 358 16.08 13.29 4.42
C HIS A 358 17.12 14.37 4.73
N ASN A 359 17.03 15.01 5.90
CA ASN A 359 18.07 15.90 6.46
C ASN A 359 19.04 15.15 7.39
N VAL A 360 19.39 13.89 7.10
CA VAL A 360 20.44 13.20 7.84
C VAL A 360 21.80 13.74 7.38
N GLY A 361 22.22 14.76 8.06
CA GLY A 361 23.55 15.27 8.26
C GLY A 361 24.58 15.11 7.14
N GLY A 362 24.68 16.07 6.22
CA GLY A 362 25.75 16.10 5.23
C GLY A 362 25.52 17.08 4.08
N LEU A 363 24.29 17.42 3.77
CA LEU A 363 24.01 18.46 2.77
C LEU A 363 24.36 19.84 3.33
N PRO A 364 24.98 20.72 2.53
CA PRO A 364 25.12 22.12 2.89
C PRO A 364 23.74 22.70 3.26
N GLU A 365 23.66 23.50 4.32
CA GLU A 365 22.44 24.15 4.80
C GLU A 365 21.70 24.98 3.70
N ASP A 366 22.37 25.21 2.58
CA ASP A 366 21.89 25.99 1.42
C ASP A 366 21.13 25.16 0.37
N LEU A 367 21.02 23.83 0.50
CA LEU A 367 20.32 22.95 -0.46
C LEU A 367 18.96 22.49 0.10
N ASP A 368 17.99 23.42 0.10
CA ASP A 368 16.59 23.15 0.44
C ASP A 368 15.85 22.75 -0.84
N PHE A 369 15.70 21.43 -1.08
CA PHE A 369 14.87 20.92 -2.18
C PHE A 369 13.41 20.95 -1.80
N GLU A 370 12.58 21.43 -2.70
CA GLU A 370 11.15 21.22 -2.65
C GLU A 370 10.82 19.80 -3.13
N LEU A 371 9.85 19.15 -2.48
CA LEU A 371 9.45 17.80 -2.83
C LEU A 371 8.37 17.79 -3.92
N ILE A 372 8.53 16.87 -4.88
CA ILE A 372 7.48 16.48 -5.81
C ILE A 372 7.01 15.07 -5.40
N GLU A 373 5.79 14.97 -4.90
CA GLU A 373 5.18 13.74 -4.41
C GLU A 373 3.96 13.36 -5.27
N PRO A 374 4.16 12.82 -6.46
CA PRO A 374 3.06 12.60 -7.40
C PRO A 374 2.09 11.48 -6.99
N LEU A 375 2.51 10.60 -6.07
CA LEU A 375 1.75 9.44 -5.63
C LEU A 375 1.11 9.63 -4.25
N ARG A 376 1.27 10.80 -3.63
CA ARG A 376 0.87 11.08 -2.24
C ARG A 376 -0.61 10.81 -1.93
N THR A 377 -1.46 10.88 -2.92
CA THR A 377 -2.90 10.64 -2.81
C THR A 377 -3.33 9.24 -3.27
N LEU A 378 -2.39 8.35 -3.62
CA LEU A 378 -2.67 7.09 -4.31
C LEU A 378 -2.38 5.88 -3.44
N PHE A 379 -3.21 4.84 -3.59
CA PHE A 379 -2.93 3.50 -3.07
C PHE A 379 -2.00 2.72 -4.02
N LYS A 380 -1.39 1.67 -3.52
CA LYS A 380 -0.40 0.87 -4.25
C LYS A 380 -0.91 0.24 -5.55
N ASP A 381 -2.16 -0.20 -5.56
CA ASP A 381 -2.82 -0.76 -6.73
C ASP A 381 -3.11 0.29 -7.80
N GLU A 382 -3.51 1.51 -7.39
CA GLU A 382 -3.67 2.66 -8.29
C GLU A 382 -2.33 3.04 -8.93
N VAL A 383 -1.25 3.04 -8.13
CA VAL A 383 0.11 3.30 -8.64
C VAL A 383 0.52 2.27 -9.70
N ARG A 384 0.24 0.99 -9.48
CA ARG A 384 0.52 -0.05 -10.47
C ARG A 384 -0.28 0.13 -11.75
N GLN A 385 -1.57 0.51 -11.63
CA GLN A 385 -2.40 0.78 -12.80
C GLN A 385 -1.87 1.98 -13.59
N ILE A 386 -1.54 3.08 -12.92
CA ILE A 386 -0.90 4.26 -13.53
C ILE A 386 0.40 3.86 -14.23
N GLY A 387 1.22 3.02 -13.61
CA GLY A 387 2.44 2.50 -14.25
C GLY A 387 2.18 1.78 -15.57
N ARG A 388 1.13 0.93 -15.63
CA ARG A 388 0.71 0.25 -16.88
C ARG A 388 0.27 1.25 -17.94
N ASP A 389 -0.54 2.23 -17.55
CA ASP A 389 -1.08 3.25 -18.46
C ASP A 389 0.00 4.22 -18.95
N LEU A 390 1.09 4.37 -18.20
CA LEU A 390 2.31 5.07 -18.63
C LEU A 390 3.20 4.21 -19.56
N GLY A 391 2.86 2.94 -19.78
CA GLY A 391 3.60 2.02 -20.63
C GLY A 391 4.82 1.38 -19.97
N LEU A 392 4.91 1.38 -18.64
CA LEU A 392 5.99 0.70 -17.94
C LEU A 392 5.86 -0.83 -18.08
N PRO A 393 7.00 -1.55 -18.21
CA PRO A 393 6.99 -3.01 -18.32
C PRO A 393 6.33 -3.69 -17.13
N GLU A 394 5.55 -4.76 -17.37
CA GLU A 394 4.89 -5.53 -16.29
C GLU A 394 5.90 -6.10 -15.27
N ALA A 395 7.12 -6.41 -15.73
CA ALA A 395 8.21 -6.82 -14.83
C ALA A 395 8.59 -5.76 -13.77
N ILE A 396 8.23 -4.49 -14.00
CA ILE A 396 8.43 -3.39 -13.05
C ILE A 396 7.16 -3.13 -12.24
N VAL A 397 6.01 -2.95 -12.90
CA VAL A 397 4.76 -2.58 -12.23
C VAL A 397 4.13 -3.74 -11.45
N GLY A 398 4.24 -4.97 -11.95
CA GLY A 398 3.76 -6.20 -11.31
C GLY A 398 4.72 -6.78 -10.26
N ARG A 399 5.87 -6.13 -10.05
CA ARG A 399 6.93 -6.63 -9.18
C ARG A 399 6.43 -6.82 -7.74
N GLN A 400 6.77 -8.00 -7.19
CA GLN A 400 6.56 -8.25 -5.75
C GLN A 400 7.38 -7.27 -4.90
N PRO A 401 6.91 -6.93 -3.69
CA PRO A 401 7.68 -6.10 -2.77
C PRO A 401 9.10 -6.64 -2.58
N PHE A 402 10.06 -5.73 -2.54
CA PHE A 402 11.46 -6.05 -2.28
C PHE A 402 12.02 -5.03 -1.30
N PRO A 403 12.71 -5.47 -0.24
CA PRO A 403 13.14 -4.57 0.81
C PRO A 403 14.23 -3.62 0.34
N GLY A 404 14.24 -2.39 0.87
CA GLY A 404 15.27 -1.39 0.55
C GLY A 404 16.71 -1.89 0.74
N PRO A 405 17.03 -2.64 1.82
CA PRO A 405 18.35 -3.26 1.99
C PRO A 405 18.70 -4.38 0.99
N GLY A 406 17.79 -4.73 0.08
CA GLY A 406 18.02 -5.73 -0.94
C GLY A 406 18.25 -7.14 -0.38
N LEU A 407 19.12 -7.90 -1.04
CA LEU A 407 19.50 -9.25 -0.61
C LEU A 407 20.38 -9.25 0.66
N GLY A 408 20.87 -8.10 1.12
CA GLY A 408 21.70 -8.00 2.32
C GLY A 408 21.04 -8.53 3.59
N ILE A 409 19.73 -8.38 3.73
CA ILE A 409 18.93 -8.91 4.85
C ILE A 409 18.29 -10.28 4.56
N ARG A 410 18.71 -10.92 3.48
CA ARG A 410 18.31 -12.30 3.13
C ARG A 410 19.52 -13.26 3.19
N ILE A 411 20.64 -12.80 3.73
CA ILE A 411 21.80 -13.60 4.07
C ILE A 411 21.94 -13.61 5.59
N VAL A 412 21.53 -14.70 6.25
CA VAL A 412 21.73 -14.87 7.69
C VAL A 412 23.20 -15.14 7.93
N GLY A 413 23.90 -14.13 8.48
CA GLY A 413 25.35 -14.08 8.62
C GLY A 413 25.99 -12.91 7.87
N GLU A 414 27.29 -12.94 7.68
CA GLU A 414 28.05 -11.90 6.96
C GLU A 414 27.68 -11.86 5.47
N VAL A 415 27.53 -10.65 4.92
CA VAL A 415 27.26 -10.42 3.50
C VAL A 415 28.57 -10.35 2.73
N THR A 416 28.77 -11.29 1.81
CA THR A 416 29.96 -11.33 0.91
C THR A 416 29.52 -11.47 -0.55
N ALA A 417 30.40 -11.11 -1.49
CA ALA A 417 30.12 -11.24 -2.91
C ALA A 417 29.76 -12.69 -3.32
N ASP A 418 30.47 -13.68 -2.80
CA ASP A 418 30.20 -15.10 -3.07
C ASP A 418 28.83 -15.54 -2.53
N ARG A 419 28.47 -15.12 -1.31
CA ARG A 419 27.18 -15.44 -0.68
C ARG A 419 26.02 -14.76 -1.40
N LEU A 420 26.23 -13.54 -1.88
CA LEU A 420 25.26 -12.83 -2.72
C LEU A 420 25.02 -13.56 -4.03
N GLU A 421 26.07 -14.06 -4.68
CA GLU A 421 25.91 -14.79 -5.94
C GLU A 421 25.14 -16.09 -5.75
N ILE A 422 25.41 -16.84 -4.68
CA ILE A 422 24.62 -18.03 -4.30
C ILE A 422 23.15 -17.67 -4.13
N LEU A 423 22.86 -16.60 -3.39
CA LEU A 423 21.49 -16.18 -3.12
C LEU A 423 20.79 -15.64 -4.38
N ARG A 424 21.49 -14.89 -5.23
CA ARG A 424 20.94 -14.39 -6.51
C ARG A 424 20.47 -15.53 -7.44
N GLU A 425 21.30 -16.57 -7.55
CA GLU A 425 20.93 -17.74 -8.37
C GLU A 425 19.73 -18.48 -7.77
N ALA A 426 19.71 -18.69 -6.44
CA ALA A 426 18.60 -19.36 -5.78
C ALA A 426 17.28 -18.54 -5.88
N ASP A 427 17.34 -17.22 -5.67
CA ASP A 427 16.19 -16.32 -5.80
C ASP A 427 15.68 -16.29 -7.26
N ALA A 428 16.56 -16.26 -8.25
CA ALA A 428 16.18 -16.27 -9.66
C ALA A 428 15.45 -17.56 -10.04
N ILE A 429 15.97 -18.72 -9.60
CA ILE A 429 15.32 -20.02 -9.83
C ILE A 429 13.93 -20.08 -9.19
N ALA A 430 13.82 -19.64 -7.92
CA ALA A 430 12.54 -19.67 -7.22
C ALA A 430 11.50 -18.79 -7.94
N ARG A 431 11.85 -17.55 -8.27
CA ARG A 431 10.94 -16.63 -9.00
C ARG A 431 10.54 -17.19 -10.36
N GLU A 432 11.48 -17.72 -11.13
CA GLU A 432 11.18 -18.30 -12.44
C GLU A 432 10.16 -19.46 -12.36
N GLU A 433 10.31 -20.36 -11.38
CA GLU A 433 9.37 -21.48 -11.22
C GLU A 433 8.00 -21.04 -10.71
N LEU A 434 7.93 -20.02 -9.84
CA LEU A 434 6.67 -19.44 -9.39
C LEU A 434 5.93 -18.76 -10.55
N THR A 435 6.62 -17.98 -11.38
CA THR A 435 6.05 -17.35 -12.58
C THR A 435 5.56 -18.39 -13.58
N LYS A 436 6.35 -19.45 -13.86
CA LYS A 436 5.93 -20.54 -14.74
C LYS A 436 4.70 -21.29 -14.24
N ALA A 437 4.51 -21.33 -12.92
CA ALA A 437 3.35 -21.94 -12.31
C ALA A 437 2.12 -21.01 -12.26
N GLY A 438 2.25 -19.74 -12.67
CA GLY A 438 1.17 -18.74 -12.64
C GLY A 438 0.81 -18.25 -11.23
N LEU A 439 1.73 -18.38 -10.27
CA LEU A 439 1.48 -18.07 -8.86
C LEU A 439 1.82 -16.62 -8.46
N ASP A 440 2.26 -15.80 -9.38
CA ASP A 440 2.69 -14.42 -9.10
C ASP A 440 1.60 -13.55 -8.45
N ASN A 441 0.33 -13.80 -8.77
CA ASN A 441 -0.81 -13.07 -8.24
C ASN A 441 -1.35 -13.65 -6.91
N GLU A 442 -0.97 -14.89 -6.56
CA GLU A 442 -1.41 -15.55 -5.33
C GLU A 442 -0.44 -15.31 -4.18
N ILE A 443 0.81 -15.00 -4.51
CA ILE A 443 1.91 -14.81 -3.58
C ILE A 443 2.20 -13.32 -3.46
N TRP A 444 2.01 -12.76 -2.26
CA TRP A 444 2.39 -11.39 -1.98
C TRP A 444 3.91 -11.18 -2.15
N GLN A 445 4.68 -12.08 -1.56
CA GLN A 445 6.15 -12.07 -1.59
C GLN A 445 6.67 -13.48 -1.29
N CYS A 446 7.79 -13.86 -1.91
CA CYS A 446 8.52 -15.08 -1.58
C CYS A 446 9.99 -14.74 -1.29
N PRO A 447 10.35 -14.30 -0.06
CA PRO A 447 11.74 -14.21 0.34
C PRO A 447 12.47 -15.55 0.18
N VAL A 448 13.61 -15.50 -0.50
CA VAL A 448 14.58 -16.59 -0.58
C VAL A 448 15.74 -16.21 0.30
N VAL A 449 16.08 -17.04 1.30
CA VAL A 449 17.04 -16.69 2.35
C VAL A 449 18.18 -17.71 2.38
N LEU A 450 19.42 -17.21 2.40
CA LEU A 450 20.61 -18.02 2.57
C LEU A 450 20.98 -18.09 4.06
N LEU A 451 20.97 -19.30 4.63
CA LEU A 451 21.51 -19.55 5.98
C LEU A 451 23.02 -19.73 5.89
N ALA A 452 23.75 -18.60 5.74
CA ALA A 452 25.18 -18.60 5.40
C ALA A 452 26.07 -19.14 6.52
N ASP A 453 25.65 -19.02 7.77
CA ASP A 453 26.40 -19.50 8.93
C ASP A 453 26.01 -20.95 9.34
N VAL A 454 25.08 -21.58 8.59
CA VAL A 454 24.67 -22.96 8.80
C VAL A 454 25.34 -23.87 7.76
N ARG A 455 25.94 -24.97 8.22
CA ARG A 455 26.46 -26.03 7.35
C ARG A 455 25.56 -27.26 7.41
N SER A 456 25.00 -27.62 6.28
CA SER A 456 24.18 -28.81 6.10
C SER A 456 25.01 -29.94 5.48
N VAL A 457 24.85 -31.16 5.96
CA VAL A 457 25.47 -32.34 5.36
C VAL A 457 24.61 -32.82 4.18
N GLY A 458 25.24 -33.03 3.06
CA GLY A 458 24.62 -33.62 1.86
C GLY A 458 25.44 -34.80 1.34
N VAL A 459 24.86 -35.53 0.42
CA VAL A 459 25.51 -36.58 -0.37
C VAL A 459 25.30 -36.24 -1.84
N GLN A 460 26.40 -35.99 -2.55
CA GLN A 460 26.37 -35.76 -4.00
C GLN A 460 27.39 -36.71 -4.65
N GLY A 461 26.91 -37.59 -5.49
CA GLY A 461 27.66 -38.74 -5.94
C GLY A 461 28.03 -39.69 -4.77
N ASP A 462 29.27 -40.17 -4.72
CA ASP A 462 29.73 -41.09 -3.69
C ASP A 462 30.36 -40.40 -2.46
N GLY A 463 30.29 -39.06 -2.40
CA GLY A 463 30.95 -38.25 -1.37
C GLY A 463 30.01 -37.45 -0.47
N ARG A 464 30.44 -37.23 0.78
CA ARG A 464 29.79 -36.24 1.66
C ARG A 464 30.11 -34.84 1.18
N THR A 465 29.09 -33.99 1.11
CA THR A 465 29.22 -32.57 0.83
C THR A 465 28.74 -31.75 2.01
N TYR A 466 29.27 -30.55 2.15
CA TYR A 466 28.87 -29.58 3.17
C TYR A 466 28.44 -28.30 2.44
N GLY A 467 27.18 -27.98 2.51
CA GLY A 467 26.59 -26.81 1.83
C GLY A 467 25.72 -26.00 2.76
N HIS A 468 25.19 -24.91 2.23
CA HIS A 468 24.25 -24.04 2.92
C HIS A 468 22.80 -24.45 2.64
N PRO A 469 21.89 -24.31 3.63
CA PRO A 469 20.47 -24.37 3.36
C PRO A 469 19.97 -23.05 2.73
N ILE A 470 19.00 -23.19 1.81
CA ILE A 470 18.16 -22.10 1.32
C ILE A 470 16.79 -22.24 1.96
N VAL A 471 16.23 -21.14 2.49
CA VAL A 471 14.85 -21.07 2.97
C VAL A 471 13.99 -20.43 1.91
N LEU A 472 12.83 -21.03 1.65
CA LEU A 472 11.74 -20.43 0.88
C LEU A 472 10.67 -19.96 1.87
N ARG A 473 10.26 -18.69 1.78
CA ARG A 473 9.21 -18.11 2.61
C ARG A 473 8.09 -17.51 1.74
N PRO A 474 7.30 -18.32 1.04
CA PRO A 474 6.15 -17.81 0.30
C PRO A 474 5.06 -17.36 1.28
N VAL A 475 4.62 -16.10 1.16
CA VAL A 475 3.57 -15.53 1.99
C VAL A 475 2.48 -14.90 1.15
N SER A 476 1.23 -15.05 1.60
CA SER A 476 0.06 -14.35 1.11
C SER A 476 -0.37 -13.31 2.13
N SER A 477 -0.66 -12.11 1.68
CA SER A 477 -1.09 -10.97 2.49
C SER A 477 -1.90 -10.01 1.63
N GLU A 478 -2.72 -9.18 2.24
CA GLU A 478 -3.39 -8.07 1.56
C GLU A 478 -2.72 -6.72 1.84
N ASP A 479 -2.18 -6.53 3.05
CA ASP A 479 -1.68 -5.26 3.57
C ASP A 479 -0.25 -5.33 4.16
N ALA A 480 0.37 -6.50 4.17
CA ALA A 480 1.64 -6.81 4.83
C ALA A 480 1.62 -6.69 6.38
N MET A 481 0.53 -6.27 7.01
CA MET A 481 0.41 -6.22 8.47
C MET A 481 0.24 -7.63 9.06
N THR A 482 -0.61 -8.42 8.42
CA THR A 482 -0.78 -9.84 8.68
C THR A 482 -0.42 -10.64 7.43
N ALA A 483 0.15 -11.81 7.61
CA ALA A 483 0.46 -12.71 6.51
C ALA A 483 0.36 -14.18 6.95
N ASP A 484 -0.11 -15.03 6.05
CA ASP A 484 0.00 -16.47 6.22
C ASP A 484 0.97 -17.05 5.18
N TRP A 485 1.56 -18.21 5.46
CA TRP A 485 2.40 -18.87 4.48
C TRP A 485 1.54 -19.43 3.34
N THR A 486 2.00 -19.24 2.11
CA THR A 486 1.31 -19.72 0.91
C THR A 486 1.57 -21.22 0.73
N ARG A 487 0.49 -22.01 0.56
CA ARG A 487 0.56 -23.45 0.31
C ARG A 487 0.90 -23.71 -1.15
N LEU A 488 2.18 -23.66 -1.47
CA LEU A 488 2.64 -23.96 -2.82
C LEU A 488 2.34 -25.40 -3.21
N PRO A 489 1.98 -25.67 -4.48
CA PRO A 489 1.87 -27.03 -4.99
C PRO A 489 3.18 -27.83 -4.79
N TYR A 490 3.08 -29.07 -4.35
CA TYR A 490 4.26 -29.90 -4.04
C TYR A 490 5.16 -30.14 -5.24
N ASP A 491 4.62 -30.20 -6.45
CA ASP A 491 5.40 -30.31 -7.69
C ASP A 491 6.22 -29.05 -7.99
N VAL A 492 5.69 -27.86 -7.68
CA VAL A 492 6.43 -26.59 -7.78
C VAL A 492 7.56 -26.55 -6.76
N LEU A 493 7.27 -26.89 -5.48
CA LEU A 493 8.30 -27.00 -4.43
C LEU A 493 9.41 -27.99 -4.84
N SER A 494 9.04 -29.16 -5.37
CA SER A 494 9.99 -30.16 -5.84
C SER A 494 10.88 -29.63 -6.95
N LYS A 495 10.30 -28.90 -7.95
CA LYS A 495 11.07 -28.30 -9.05
C LYS A 495 12.03 -27.25 -8.55
N ILE A 496 11.56 -26.32 -7.68
CA ILE A 496 12.43 -25.28 -7.08
C ILE A 496 13.58 -25.93 -6.32
N SER A 497 13.28 -26.89 -5.42
CA SER A 497 14.30 -27.59 -4.63
C SER A 497 15.33 -28.29 -5.51
N ASN A 498 14.88 -29.06 -6.51
CA ASN A 498 15.76 -29.79 -7.40
C ASN A 498 16.63 -28.85 -8.25
N ARG A 499 16.05 -27.76 -8.77
CA ARG A 499 16.83 -26.80 -9.57
C ARG A 499 17.87 -26.06 -8.71
N ILE A 500 17.51 -25.65 -7.50
CA ILE A 500 18.45 -24.98 -6.59
C ILE A 500 19.59 -25.92 -6.19
N THR A 501 19.28 -27.12 -5.70
CA THR A 501 20.32 -28.05 -5.21
C THR A 501 21.20 -28.61 -6.33
N ASN A 502 20.74 -28.65 -7.56
CA ASN A 502 21.54 -29.10 -8.72
C ASN A 502 22.29 -27.96 -9.43
N GLY A 503 21.75 -26.73 -9.38
CA GLY A 503 22.27 -25.61 -10.18
C GLY A 503 23.03 -24.57 -9.37
N VAL A 504 22.79 -24.45 -8.06
CA VAL A 504 23.42 -23.43 -7.22
C VAL A 504 24.59 -24.04 -6.43
N ARG A 505 25.77 -23.46 -6.63
CA ARG A 505 27.01 -23.89 -5.95
C ARG A 505 26.84 -23.79 -4.43
N ASP A 506 27.42 -24.74 -3.69
CA ASP A 506 27.47 -24.77 -2.23
C ASP A 506 26.10 -24.79 -1.52
N VAL A 507 25.02 -25.14 -2.24
CA VAL A 507 23.69 -25.37 -1.70
C VAL A 507 23.33 -26.85 -1.82
N ASN A 508 22.95 -27.48 -0.70
CA ASN A 508 22.57 -28.90 -0.68
C ASN A 508 21.22 -29.16 -0.01
N ARG A 509 20.51 -28.10 0.40
CA ARG A 509 19.21 -28.23 1.08
C ARG A 509 18.33 -27.02 0.81
N VAL A 510 17.03 -27.30 0.59
CA VAL A 510 15.97 -26.30 0.55
C VAL A 510 14.96 -26.62 1.66
N VAL A 511 14.54 -25.62 2.42
CA VAL A 511 13.56 -25.72 3.49
C VAL A 511 12.43 -24.70 3.25
N LEU A 512 11.23 -25.02 3.75
CA LEU A 512 10.07 -24.15 3.65
C LEU A 512 9.74 -23.59 5.04
N ASP A 513 9.61 -22.26 5.13
CA ASP A 513 9.12 -21.59 6.32
C ASP A 513 7.58 -21.51 6.27
N VAL A 514 6.94 -22.11 7.27
CA VAL A 514 5.48 -22.23 7.40
C VAL A 514 4.91 -21.35 8.52
N THR A 515 5.66 -20.32 8.92
CA THR A 515 5.28 -19.44 10.02
C THR A 515 4.39 -18.29 9.51
N SER A 516 3.28 -18.02 10.20
CA SER A 516 2.42 -16.86 9.95
C SER A 516 3.02 -15.55 10.53
N LYS A 517 2.52 -14.40 10.10
CA LYS A 517 2.78 -13.09 10.70
C LYS A 517 1.48 -12.55 11.32
N PRO A 518 1.41 -12.28 12.63
CA PRO A 518 2.38 -12.69 13.66
C PRO A 518 2.46 -14.20 13.84
N PRO A 519 3.44 -14.82 14.55
CA PRO A 519 4.54 -14.15 15.30
C PRO A 519 5.78 -13.84 14.47
N GLY A 520 5.95 -14.44 13.28
CA GLY A 520 7.08 -14.12 12.42
C GLY A 520 6.91 -12.81 11.66
N THR A 521 8.00 -12.26 11.11
CA THR A 521 7.97 -11.17 10.12
C THR A 521 7.96 -11.75 8.71
N ILE A 522 7.72 -10.95 7.68
CA ILE A 522 7.83 -11.40 6.28
C ILE A 522 9.30 -11.64 5.93
N GLU A 523 10.16 -10.65 6.14
CA GLU A 523 11.61 -10.83 6.02
C GLU A 523 12.17 -11.55 7.24
N TRP A 524 13.29 -12.28 7.08
CA TRP A 524 13.94 -13.02 8.16
C TRP A 524 14.86 -12.16 9.02
N GLU A 525 15.50 -11.15 8.41
CA GLU A 525 16.35 -10.16 9.08
C GLU A 525 15.85 -8.72 8.91
#